data_0cdf04e496591d45aa3ebaff3cc9e143
#
_entry.id   0cdf04e496591d45aa3ebaff3cc9e143
#
_cell.length_a   1.000
_cell.length_b   1.000
_cell.length_c   1.000
_cell.angle_alpha   90.00
_cell.angle_beta   90.00
_cell.angle_gamma   90.00
#
_symmetry.space_group_name_H-M   'P 1'
#
loop_
_entity.id
_entity.type
_entity.pdbx_description
1 polymer ?
#
loop_
_entity_poly.entity_id
_entity_poly.type
_entity_poly.pdbx_seq_one_letter_code
_entity_poly.pdbx_strand_id
1 'polypeptide(L)'
;KQNIIKYYFPDMNSEIILETFEKRLLMQRYAGNTIRSYKDYASIFLKHVSKYPSLEEIPLSDIEAFINEKVQNGKISVSYQKGLVGAIKKMYELILDKKIQLDYLYPKRSFSKLPKFFSKEEVRNILDNTQNLKHKAILMTIYSCGLRLSELLNLKIKDIKSSDGIIRIHQSKGNKDRIVSLPDKLLATLRHYYQAFKPKEYLFEGEKGGKYSERSVQLILKKALIKANVQSEGSVHTGRHSYATHLIQSGIDIRIVKELLGHENIKTTMIYTHITDIDKQKTPSPLDFL
;
A
#
# COMPACT_ATOMS: atom_id res chain seq x y z
N LYS A 1 -5.17 -36.56 20.31
CA LYS A 1 -6.47 -35.85 20.66
C LYS A 1 -6.08 -34.55 21.32
N GLN A 2 -5.99 -33.48 20.55
CA GLN A 2 -5.82 -32.13 21.07
C GLN A 2 -7.19 -31.67 21.59
N ASN A 3 -7.26 -31.41 22.88
CA ASN A 3 -8.41 -30.72 23.49
C ASN A 3 -8.44 -29.28 22.97
N ILE A 4 -9.22 -29.04 21.91
CA ILE A 4 -9.58 -27.69 21.49
C ILE A 4 -10.58 -27.21 22.52
N ILE A 5 -10.17 -26.28 23.38
CA ILE A 5 -11.06 -25.56 24.27
C ILE A 5 -12.02 -24.78 23.37
N LYS A 6 -13.24 -25.31 23.19
CA LYS A 6 -14.35 -24.57 22.61
C LYS A 6 -14.68 -23.43 23.58
N TYR A 7 -14.26 -22.23 23.25
CA TYR A 7 -14.74 -21.05 23.96
C TYR A 7 -16.23 -20.90 23.63
N TYR A 8 -17.07 -21.30 24.57
CA TYR A 8 -18.49 -21.00 24.56
C TYR A 8 -18.64 -19.51 24.93
N PHE A 9 -19.09 -18.69 24.01
CA PHE A 9 -19.43 -17.28 24.27
C PHE A 9 -20.94 -17.20 24.47
N PRO A 10 -21.44 -17.29 25.72
CA PRO A 10 -22.88 -17.34 25.99
C PRO A 10 -23.60 -16.03 25.65
N ASP A 11 -22.86 -14.92 25.61
CA ASP A 11 -23.37 -13.61 25.26
C ASP A 11 -22.53 -12.96 24.17
N MET A 12 -23.17 -12.23 23.22
CA MET A 12 -22.51 -11.50 22.15
C MET A 12 -21.74 -10.30 22.71
N ASN A 13 -20.67 -10.53 23.46
CA ASN A 13 -19.76 -9.47 23.88
C ASN A 13 -18.81 -9.14 22.74
N SER A 14 -19.15 -8.09 21.99
CA SER A 14 -18.35 -7.64 20.83
C SER A 14 -16.90 -7.32 21.18
N GLU A 15 -16.59 -6.83 22.36
CA GLU A 15 -15.22 -6.52 22.78
C GLU A 15 -14.39 -7.78 22.95
N ILE A 16 -14.93 -8.78 23.65
CA ILE A 16 -14.27 -10.07 23.87
C ILE A 16 -14.01 -10.78 22.51
N ILE A 17 -14.99 -10.74 21.61
CA ILE A 17 -14.87 -11.30 20.26
C ILE A 17 -13.74 -10.60 19.48
N LEU A 18 -13.70 -9.26 19.50
CA LEU A 18 -12.69 -8.49 18.79
C LEU A 18 -11.28 -8.67 19.37
N GLU A 19 -11.14 -8.74 20.68
CA GLU A 19 -9.85 -9.02 21.33
C GLU A 19 -9.34 -10.45 21.00
N THR A 20 -10.25 -11.43 21.08
CA THR A 20 -9.91 -12.83 20.75
C THR A 20 -9.55 -12.96 19.27
N PHE A 21 -10.29 -12.29 18.40
CA PHE A 21 -10.01 -12.26 16.97
C PHE A 21 -8.64 -11.67 16.67
N GLU A 22 -8.31 -10.52 17.30
CA GLU A 22 -6.99 -9.91 17.19
C GLU A 22 -5.88 -10.85 17.64
N LYS A 23 -5.99 -11.44 18.83
CA LYS A 23 -5.01 -12.39 19.37
C LYS A 23 -4.77 -13.57 18.41
N ARG A 24 -5.84 -14.14 17.84
CA ARG A 24 -5.72 -15.26 16.89
C ARG A 24 -5.12 -14.86 15.55
N LEU A 25 -5.42 -13.65 15.04
CA LEU A 25 -4.75 -13.10 13.85
C LEU A 25 -3.25 -12.88 14.09
N LEU A 26 -2.87 -12.38 15.28
CA LEU A 26 -1.47 -12.24 15.69
C LEU A 26 -0.74 -13.60 15.72
N MET A 27 -1.36 -14.61 16.31
CA MET A 27 -0.81 -15.98 16.34
C MET A 27 -0.62 -16.57 14.95
N GLN A 28 -1.48 -16.22 13.99
CA GLN A 28 -1.34 -16.57 12.57
C GLN A 28 -0.39 -15.66 11.80
N ARG A 29 0.33 -14.75 12.48
CA ARG A 29 1.34 -13.84 11.91
C ARG A 29 0.80 -12.90 10.83
N TYR A 30 -0.46 -12.48 10.92
CA TYR A 30 -0.98 -11.44 10.05
C TYR A 30 -0.26 -10.12 10.26
N ALA A 31 -0.07 -9.36 9.17
CA ALA A 31 0.54 -8.02 9.26
C ALA A 31 -0.37 -7.05 10.06
N GLY A 32 0.23 -6.17 10.86
CA GLY A 32 -0.52 -5.26 11.75
C GLY A 32 -1.59 -4.42 11.05
N ASN A 33 -1.34 -3.96 9.82
CA ASN A 33 -2.35 -3.23 9.04
C ASN A 33 -3.53 -4.13 8.62
N THR A 34 -3.28 -5.41 8.33
CA THR A 34 -4.34 -6.39 8.02
C THR A 34 -5.19 -6.66 9.25
N ILE A 35 -4.54 -6.84 10.42
CA ILE A 35 -5.22 -7.04 11.69
C ILE A 35 -6.13 -5.86 12.00
N ARG A 36 -5.63 -4.63 11.90
CA ARG A 36 -6.41 -3.41 12.11
C ARG A 36 -7.63 -3.36 11.19
N SER A 37 -7.43 -3.55 9.88
CA SER A 37 -8.53 -3.53 8.92
C SER A 37 -9.56 -4.61 9.19
N TYR A 38 -9.12 -5.82 9.54
CA TYR A 38 -10.04 -6.93 9.86
C TYR A 38 -10.83 -6.64 11.13
N LYS A 39 -10.21 -6.06 12.16
CA LYS A 39 -10.91 -5.61 13.37
C LYS A 39 -11.96 -4.55 13.08
N ASP A 40 -11.60 -3.54 12.25
CA ASP A 40 -12.53 -2.48 11.88
C ASP A 40 -13.75 -3.04 11.15
N TYR A 41 -13.54 -3.94 10.17
CA TYR A 41 -14.63 -4.61 9.46
C TYR A 41 -15.47 -5.49 10.38
N ALA A 42 -14.85 -6.28 11.26
CA ALA A 42 -15.53 -7.12 12.23
C ALA A 42 -16.36 -6.26 13.22
N SER A 43 -15.82 -5.15 13.70
CA SER A 43 -16.53 -4.21 14.59
C SER A 43 -17.79 -3.65 13.93
N ILE A 44 -17.72 -3.26 12.66
CA ILE A 44 -18.87 -2.75 11.91
C ILE A 44 -19.95 -3.83 11.77
N PHE A 45 -19.54 -5.06 11.47
CA PHE A 45 -20.44 -6.20 11.37
C PHE A 45 -21.10 -6.54 12.72
N LEU A 46 -20.33 -6.68 13.79
CA LEU A 46 -20.82 -7.01 15.13
C LEU A 46 -21.84 -5.99 15.65
N LYS A 47 -21.63 -4.70 15.36
CA LYS A 47 -22.62 -3.65 15.69
C LYS A 47 -23.95 -3.86 14.96
N HIS A 48 -23.90 -4.28 13.70
CA HIS A 48 -25.12 -4.52 12.91
C HIS A 48 -25.91 -5.72 13.41
N VAL A 49 -25.22 -6.76 13.85
CA VAL A 49 -25.81 -8.01 14.28
C VAL A 49 -25.98 -8.12 15.81
N SER A 50 -25.87 -7.02 16.54
CA SER A 50 -25.94 -6.97 18.02
C SER A 50 -27.25 -7.46 18.62
N LYS A 51 -28.29 -7.62 17.81
CA LYS A 51 -29.59 -8.20 18.22
C LYS A 51 -29.54 -9.71 18.49
N TYR A 52 -28.51 -10.40 18.00
CA TYR A 52 -28.33 -11.84 18.20
C TYR A 52 -27.54 -12.13 19.47
N PRO A 53 -27.90 -13.17 20.24
CA PRO A 53 -27.21 -13.49 21.48
C PRO A 53 -25.79 -14.06 21.22
N SER A 54 -25.56 -14.69 20.05
CA SER A 54 -24.25 -15.25 19.71
C SER A 54 -23.98 -15.19 18.21
N LEU A 55 -22.70 -15.33 17.80
CA LEU A 55 -22.31 -15.42 16.38
C LEU A 55 -22.89 -16.67 15.69
N GLU A 56 -23.12 -17.74 16.44
CA GLU A 56 -23.62 -19.00 15.92
C GLU A 56 -25.08 -18.89 15.46
N GLU A 57 -25.85 -18.02 16.09
CA GLU A 57 -27.28 -17.82 15.87
C GLU A 57 -27.59 -16.82 14.72
N ILE A 58 -26.57 -16.18 14.16
CA ILE A 58 -26.75 -15.26 13.05
C ILE A 58 -27.05 -16.05 11.77
N PRO A 59 -28.23 -15.88 11.17
CA PRO A 59 -28.56 -16.51 9.88
C PRO A 59 -27.64 -15.98 8.76
N LEU A 60 -27.31 -16.85 7.79
CA LEU A 60 -26.55 -16.42 6.62
C LEU A 60 -27.28 -15.32 5.84
N SER A 61 -28.61 -15.36 5.79
CA SER A 61 -29.44 -14.33 5.16
C SER A 61 -29.22 -12.93 5.75
N ASP A 62 -28.95 -12.81 7.06
CA ASP A 62 -28.70 -11.53 7.69
C ASP A 62 -27.28 -11.01 7.39
N ILE A 63 -26.31 -11.93 7.23
CA ILE A 63 -24.97 -11.57 6.74
C ILE A 63 -25.07 -11.06 5.29
N GLU A 64 -25.86 -11.73 4.46
CA GLU A 64 -26.12 -11.31 3.07
C GLU A 64 -26.81 -9.94 3.03
N ALA A 65 -27.86 -9.76 3.83
CA ALA A 65 -28.59 -8.50 3.91
C ALA A 65 -27.67 -7.35 4.32
N PHE A 66 -26.79 -7.57 5.32
CA PHE A 66 -25.80 -6.60 5.73
C PHE A 66 -24.85 -6.21 4.59
N ILE A 67 -24.28 -7.19 3.90
CA ILE A 67 -23.37 -6.91 2.77
C ILE A 67 -24.10 -6.17 1.66
N ASN A 68 -25.33 -6.60 1.31
CA ASN A 68 -26.16 -5.95 0.32
C ASN A 68 -26.50 -4.50 0.68
N GLU A 69 -26.87 -4.23 1.92
CA GLU A 69 -27.09 -2.87 2.43
C GLU A 69 -25.86 -1.99 2.22
N LYS A 70 -24.67 -2.48 2.60
CA LYS A 70 -23.42 -1.73 2.42
C LYS A 70 -23.09 -1.47 0.95
N VAL A 71 -23.39 -2.41 0.07
CA VAL A 71 -23.15 -2.26 -1.39
C VAL A 71 -24.15 -1.26 -1.99
N GLN A 72 -25.44 -1.35 -1.65
CA GLN A 72 -26.48 -0.50 -2.25
C GLN A 72 -26.47 0.92 -1.70
N ASN A 73 -26.41 1.07 -0.37
CA ASN A 73 -26.54 2.37 0.29
C ASN A 73 -25.21 3.09 0.51
N GLY A 74 -24.12 2.35 0.64
CA GLY A 74 -22.86 2.87 1.14
C GLY A 74 -21.89 3.36 0.09
N LYS A 75 -22.14 3.14 -1.21
CA LYS A 75 -21.15 3.43 -2.27
C LYS A 75 -19.75 2.88 -1.94
N ILE A 76 -19.70 1.70 -1.29
CA ILE A 76 -18.44 1.10 -0.89
C ILE A 76 -17.62 0.65 -2.10
N SER A 77 -16.29 0.75 -2.00
CA SER A 77 -15.42 0.27 -3.07
C SER A 77 -15.39 -1.26 -3.15
N VAL A 78 -15.04 -1.78 -4.33
CA VAL A 78 -14.79 -3.22 -4.55
C VAL A 78 -13.80 -3.79 -3.51
N SER A 79 -12.74 -3.03 -3.20
CA SER A 79 -11.75 -3.45 -2.21
C SER A 79 -12.31 -3.48 -0.79
N TYR A 80 -13.17 -2.53 -0.44
CA TYR A 80 -13.84 -2.51 0.85
C TYR A 80 -14.76 -3.72 1.02
N GLN A 81 -15.60 -4.03 0.00
CA GLN A 81 -16.46 -5.21 0.02
C GLN A 81 -15.65 -6.51 0.17
N LYS A 82 -14.54 -6.66 -0.58
CA LYS A 82 -13.63 -7.80 -0.43
C LYS A 82 -13.08 -7.93 0.99
N GLY A 83 -12.65 -6.81 1.57
CA GLY A 83 -12.14 -6.77 2.93
C GLY A 83 -13.18 -7.16 3.97
N LEU A 84 -14.40 -6.64 3.83
CA LEU A 84 -15.51 -6.89 4.74
C LEU A 84 -15.93 -8.38 4.72
N VAL A 85 -16.17 -8.95 3.53
CA VAL A 85 -16.49 -10.38 3.38
C VAL A 85 -15.37 -11.25 3.92
N GLY A 86 -14.10 -10.91 3.60
CA GLY A 86 -12.92 -11.64 4.07
C GLY A 86 -12.79 -11.61 5.59
N ALA A 87 -13.04 -10.46 6.23
CA ALA A 87 -12.97 -10.32 7.67
C ALA A 87 -14.06 -11.13 8.39
N ILE A 88 -15.31 -11.11 7.88
CA ILE A 88 -16.40 -11.91 8.43
C ILE A 88 -16.07 -13.40 8.32
N LYS A 89 -15.66 -13.89 7.13
CA LYS A 89 -15.25 -15.29 6.97
C LYS A 89 -14.15 -15.69 7.94
N LYS A 90 -13.12 -14.84 8.05
CA LYS A 90 -11.98 -15.11 8.94
C LYS A 90 -12.38 -15.07 10.41
N MET A 91 -13.30 -14.21 10.80
CA MET A 91 -13.82 -14.15 12.17
C MET A 91 -14.56 -15.43 12.53
N TYR A 92 -15.46 -15.91 11.69
CA TYR A 92 -16.15 -17.19 11.90
C TYR A 92 -15.16 -18.37 11.97
N GLU A 93 -14.19 -18.41 11.07
CA GLU A 93 -13.16 -19.44 11.09
C GLU A 93 -12.34 -19.42 12.38
N LEU A 94 -11.92 -18.23 12.83
CA LEU A 94 -11.04 -18.12 13.99
C LEU A 94 -11.81 -18.17 15.34
N ILE A 95 -13.04 -17.71 15.42
CA ILE A 95 -13.79 -17.68 16.70
C ILE A 95 -14.57 -18.96 16.90
N LEU A 96 -15.23 -19.47 15.85
CA LEU A 96 -16.12 -20.63 15.95
C LEU A 96 -15.53 -21.92 15.35
N ASP A 97 -14.33 -21.87 14.79
CA ASP A 97 -13.74 -22.96 13.96
C ASP A 97 -14.68 -23.41 12.83
N LYS A 98 -15.48 -22.46 12.30
CA LYS A 98 -16.50 -22.72 11.29
C LYS A 98 -16.20 -21.98 10.00
N LYS A 99 -16.06 -22.72 8.89
CA LYS A 99 -15.95 -22.13 7.54
C LYS A 99 -17.34 -21.86 6.98
N ILE A 100 -17.69 -20.59 6.83
CA ILE A 100 -18.94 -20.17 6.19
C ILE A 100 -18.72 -19.88 4.72
N GLN A 101 -19.73 -20.25 3.89
CA GLN A 101 -19.66 -20.07 2.44
C GLN A 101 -20.24 -18.71 2.04
N LEU A 102 -19.38 -17.72 1.88
CA LEU A 102 -19.74 -16.35 1.46
C LEU A 102 -19.04 -15.94 0.16
N ASP A 103 -18.51 -16.90 -0.60
CA ASP A 103 -17.70 -16.58 -1.79
C ASP A 103 -18.52 -15.90 -2.90
N TYR A 104 -19.80 -16.17 -2.97
CA TYR A 104 -20.73 -15.51 -3.88
C TYR A 104 -20.97 -14.02 -3.57
N LEU A 105 -20.65 -13.55 -2.37
CA LEU A 105 -20.72 -12.14 -1.97
C LEU A 105 -19.49 -11.33 -2.38
N TYR A 106 -18.45 -11.99 -2.89
CA TYR A 106 -17.32 -11.26 -3.47
C TYR A 106 -17.71 -10.62 -4.80
N PRO A 107 -17.29 -9.37 -5.05
CA PRO A 107 -17.56 -8.72 -6.33
C PRO A 107 -16.91 -9.49 -7.47
N LYS A 108 -17.72 -9.97 -8.42
CA LYS A 108 -17.28 -10.73 -9.60
C LYS A 108 -16.59 -9.84 -10.64
N ARG A 109 -16.98 -8.57 -10.73
CA ARG A 109 -16.40 -7.59 -11.65
C ARG A 109 -15.61 -6.56 -10.88
N SER A 110 -14.36 -6.38 -11.24
CA SER A 110 -13.54 -5.28 -10.76
C SER A 110 -13.02 -4.53 -11.98
N PHE A 111 -13.43 -3.30 -12.16
CA PHE A 111 -12.79 -2.43 -13.15
C PHE A 111 -11.45 -2.00 -12.55
N SER A 112 -10.35 -2.53 -13.07
CA SER A 112 -9.03 -2.01 -12.74
C SER A 112 -8.88 -0.66 -13.44
N LYS A 113 -8.95 0.43 -12.68
CA LYS A 113 -8.56 1.73 -13.20
C LYS A 113 -7.07 1.69 -13.48
N LEU A 114 -6.66 2.20 -14.64
CA LEU A 114 -5.23 2.39 -14.91
C LEU A 114 -4.61 3.24 -13.80
N PRO A 115 -3.40 2.91 -13.35
CA PRO A 115 -2.76 3.67 -12.30
C PRO A 115 -2.51 5.10 -12.78
N LYS A 116 -2.90 6.07 -11.96
CA LYS A 116 -2.54 7.48 -12.18
C LYS A 116 -1.05 7.63 -11.97
N PHE A 117 -0.41 8.44 -12.81
CA PHE A 117 0.99 8.80 -12.67
C PHE A 117 1.17 10.29 -13.01
N PHE A 118 2.23 10.90 -12.52
CA PHE A 118 2.64 12.26 -12.89
C PHE A 118 3.51 12.21 -14.14
N SER A 119 3.33 13.11 -15.08
CA SER A 119 4.25 13.27 -16.21
C SER A 119 5.65 13.70 -15.74
N LYS A 120 6.65 13.55 -16.59
CA LYS A 120 8.03 14.02 -16.26
C LYS A 120 8.05 15.53 -15.97
N GLU A 121 7.22 16.30 -16.64
CA GLU A 121 7.08 17.74 -16.44
C GLU A 121 6.40 18.05 -15.10
N GLU A 122 5.29 17.37 -14.77
CA GLU A 122 4.65 17.51 -13.46
C GLU A 122 5.60 17.15 -12.31
N VAL A 123 6.38 16.06 -12.43
CA VAL A 123 7.39 15.71 -11.42
C VAL A 123 8.42 16.81 -11.26
N ARG A 124 8.91 17.37 -12.36
CA ARG A 124 9.85 18.51 -12.33
C ARG A 124 9.23 19.68 -11.58
N ASN A 125 8.02 20.09 -11.96
CA ASN A 125 7.31 21.22 -11.34
C ASN A 125 7.07 20.98 -9.84
N ILE A 126 6.70 19.77 -9.43
CA ILE A 126 6.54 19.39 -8.02
C ILE A 126 7.85 19.59 -7.25
N LEU A 127 8.97 19.10 -7.79
CA LEU A 127 10.26 19.18 -7.12
C LEU A 127 10.82 20.60 -7.08
N ASP A 128 10.64 21.39 -8.15
CA ASP A 128 11.16 22.76 -8.24
C ASP A 128 10.37 23.72 -7.35
N ASN A 129 9.08 23.52 -7.19
CA ASN A 129 8.24 24.31 -6.29
C ASN A 129 8.29 23.84 -4.82
N THR A 130 9.07 22.78 -4.50
CA THR A 130 9.27 22.31 -3.13
C THR A 130 10.53 22.93 -2.54
N GLN A 131 10.38 24.07 -1.86
CA GLN A 131 11.51 24.83 -1.30
C GLN A 131 12.11 24.20 -0.03
N ASN A 132 11.27 23.59 0.82
CA ASN A 132 11.76 22.94 2.04
C ASN A 132 12.65 21.75 1.69
N LEU A 133 13.93 21.81 2.11
CA LEU A 133 14.96 20.84 1.76
C LEU A 133 14.59 19.40 2.19
N LYS A 134 14.02 19.22 3.40
CA LYS A 134 13.56 17.91 3.88
C LYS A 134 12.42 17.38 3.02
N HIS A 135 11.44 18.21 2.71
CA HIS A 135 10.31 17.83 1.87
C HIS A 135 10.77 17.46 0.45
N LYS A 136 11.67 18.26 -0.12
CA LYS A 136 12.26 17.99 -1.45
C LYS A 136 13.01 16.66 -1.45
N ALA A 137 13.86 16.42 -0.44
CA ALA A 137 14.58 15.15 -0.29
C ALA A 137 13.63 13.94 -0.19
N ILE A 138 12.54 14.05 0.59
CA ILE A 138 11.49 13.02 0.70
C ILE A 138 10.89 12.71 -0.66
N LEU A 139 10.41 13.73 -1.39
CA LEU A 139 9.74 13.54 -2.69
C LEU A 139 10.71 13.01 -3.75
N MET A 140 11.96 13.50 -3.77
CA MET A 140 12.99 12.98 -4.66
C MET A 140 13.28 11.51 -4.37
N THR A 141 13.38 11.11 -3.10
CA THR A 141 13.64 9.71 -2.72
C THR A 141 12.51 8.78 -3.16
N ILE A 142 11.25 9.20 -2.97
CA ILE A 142 10.08 8.43 -3.44
C ILE A 142 10.15 8.21 -4.96
N TYR A 143 10.37 9.27 -5.71
CA TYR A 143 10.37 9.22 -7.18
C TYR A 143 11.61 8.51 -7.73
N SER A 144 12.81 8.79 -7.22
CA SER A 144 14.07 8.23 -7.76
C SER A 144 14.24 6.74 -7.46
N CYS A 145 13.63 6.24 -6.38
CA CYS A 145 13.82 4.86 -5.93
C CYS A 145 12.53 4.02 -5.99
N GLY A 146 11.42 4.62 -6.41
CA GLY A 146 10.13 3.95 -6.50
C GLY A 146 9.66 3.34 -5.17
N LEU A 147 9.93 4.01 -4.03
CA LEU A 147 9.66 3.46 -2.71
C LEU A 147 8.17 3.40 -2.38
N ARG A 148 7.79 2.36 -1.62
CA ARG A 148 6.52 2.38 -0.88
C ARG A 148 6.65 3.35 0.30
N LEU A 149 5.53 3.91 0.76
CA LEU A 149 5.53 4.83 1.89
C LEU A 149 6.19 4.20 3.13
N SER A 150 5.84 2.96 3.45
CA SER A 150 6.46 2.23 4.58
C SER A 150 7.96 2.01 4.42
N GLU A 151 8.45 1.79 3.20
CA GLU A 151 9.88 1.64 2.91
C GLU A 151 10.63 2.96 3.13
N LEU A 152 10.07 4.07 2.65
CA LEU A 152 10.61 5.42 2.89
C LEU A 152 10.76 5.71 4.38
N LEU A 153 9.70 5.42 5.17
CA LEU A 153 9.68 5.71 6.61
C LEU A 153 10.61 4.82 7.44
N ASN A 154 10.92 3.64 6.93
CA ASN A 154 11.85 2.71 7.57
C ASN A 154 13.30 2.86 7.08
N LEU A 155 13.54 3.67 6.05
CA LEU A 155 14.87 3.86 5.48
C LEU A 155 15.81 4.52 6.51
N LYS A 156 16.94 3.88 6.76
CA LYS A 156 17.96 4.35 7.70
C LYS A 156 19.12 4.99 6.97
N ILE A 157 19.86 5.84 7.68
CA ILE A 157 21.07 6.49 7.13
C ILE A 157 22.08 5.46 6.65
N LYS A 158 22.28 4.37 7.41
CA LYS A 158 23.20 3.28 7.06
C LYS A 158 22.86 2.51 5.77
N ASP A 159 21.62 2.66 5.29
CA ASP A 159 21.14 2.00 4.08
C ASP A 159 21.56 2.74 2.81
N ILE A 160 22.02 4.00 2.95
CA ILE A 160 22.57 4.81 1.87
C ILE A 160 24.05 4.44 1.71
N LYS A 161 24.37 3.71 0.66
CA LYS A 161 25.73 3.29 0.31
C LYS A 161 26.27 4.20 -0.78
N SER A 162 26.75 5.37 -0.38
CA SER A 162 27.18 6.41 -1.33
C SER A 162 28.43 6.01 -2.14
N SER A 163 29.33 5.18 -1.58
CA SER A 163 30.48 4.63 -2.30
C SER A 163 30.07 3.70 -3.44
N ASP A 164 28.99 2.95 -3.23
CA ASP A 164 28.51 1.93 -4.15
C ASP A 164 27.43 2.47 -5.11
N GLY A 165 26.97 3.72 -4.90
CA GLY A 165 25.90 4.33 -5.68
C GLY A 165 24.54 3.65 -5.51
N ILE A 166 24.26 3.05 -4.33
CA ILE A 166 23.05 2.27 -4.09
C ILE A 166 22.35 2.62 -2.77
N ILE A 167 21.07 2.28 -2.72
CA ILE A 167 20.26 2.28 -1.50
C ILE A 167 19.76 0.86 -1.25
N ARG A 168 19.94 0.35 -0.02
CA ARG A 168 19.39 -0.93 0.41
C ARG A 168 18.01 -0.74 1.02
N ILE A 169 17.03 -1.46 0.51
CA ILE A 169 15.65 -1.40 1.00
C ILE A 169 15.35 -2.71 1.72
N HIS A 170 15.21 -2.62 3.04
CA HIS A 170 14.94 -3.76 3.90
C HIS A 170 13.45 -4.04 4.05
N GLN A 171 13.09 -5.31 4.22
CA GLN A 171 11.75 -5.78 4.58
C GLN A 171 10.62 -5.20 3.70
N SER A 172 10.82 -5.25 2.38
CA SER A 172 9.69 -5.00 1.48
C SER A 172 8.63 -6.10 1.66
N LYS A 173 7.44 -5.89 1.13
CA LYS A 173 6.34 -6.87 1.20
C LYS A 173 6.86 -8.25 0.78
N GLY A 174 6.71 -9.28 1.64
CA GLY A 174 7.26 -10.63 1.44
C GLY A 174 8.65 -10.84 2.07
N ASN A 175 9.13 -9.92 2.92
CA ASN A 175 10.39 -10.04 3.67
C ASN A 175 11.66 -10.19 2.80
N LYS A 176 11.63 -9.65 1.56
CA LYS A 176 12.78 -9.66 0.65
C LYS A 176 13.41 -8.28 0.59
N ASP A 177 14.72 -8.24 0.79
CA ASP A 177 15.52 -7.04 0.58
C ASP A 177 15.72 -6.80 -0.92
N ARG A 178 15.87 -5.54 -1.31
CA ARG A 178 16.25 -5.16 -2.66
C ARG A 178 17.19 -3.97 -2.66
N ILE A 179 17.88 -3.81 -3.76
CA ILE A 179 18.80 -2.70 -4.02
C ILE A 179 18.20 -1.82 -5.11
N VAL A 180 18.30 -0.52 -4.93
CA VAL A 180 17.95 0.48 -5.95
C VAL A 180 19.11 1.45 -6.15
N SER A 181 19.22 2.04 -7.33
CA SER A 181 20.24 3.04 -7.63
C SER A 181 20.07 4.30 -6.79
N LEU A 182 21.19 4.91 -6.44
CA LEU A 182 21.28 6.21 -5.78
C LEU A 182 21.78 7.25 -6.80
N PRO A 183 20.88 7.97 -7.51
CA PRO A 183 21.30 8.96 -8.49
C PRO A 183 22.09 10.12 -7.85
N ASP A 184 23.07 10.67 -8.54
CA ASP A 184 23.93 11.76 -8.03
C ASP A 184 23.13 12.98 -7.57
N LYS A 185 22.07 13.35 -8.30
CA LYS A 185 21.17 14.46 -7.92
C LYS A 185 20.49 14.20 -6.59
N LEU A 186 20.07 12.95 -6.33
CA LEU A 186 19.49 12.57 -5.05
C LEU A 186 20.55 12.60 -3.96
N LEU A 187 21.74 12.00 -4.21
CA LEU A 187 22.83 11.98 -3.24
C LEU A 187 23.25 13.40 -2.81
N ALA A 188 23.39 14.32 -3.77
CA ALA A 188 23.70 15.72 -3.45
C ALA A 188 22.64 16.35 -2.54
N THR A 189 21.34 16.15 -2.85
CA THR A 189 20.25 16.66 -2.02
C THR A 189 20.24 16.03 -0.63
N LEU A 190 20.49 14.72 -0.53
CA LEU A 190 20.55 14.00 0.76
C LEU A 190 21.73 14.47 1.61
N ARG A 191 22.88 14.79 1.00
CA ARG A 191 24.05 15.35 1.73
C ARG A 191 23.73 16.73 2.34
N HIS A 192 23.12 17.63 1.55
CA HIS A 192 22.68 18.93 2.07
C HIS A 192 21.65 18.76 3.18
N TYR A 193 20.68 17.87 2.97
CA TYR A 193 19.67 17.54 3.99
C TYR A 193 20.33 17.02 5.28
N TYR A 194 21.27 16.07 5.16
CA TYR A 194 21.98 15.51 6.31
C TYR A 194 22.75 16.57 7.09
N GLN A 195 23.45 17.47 6.41
CA GLN A 195 24.20 18.57 7.03
C GLN A 195 23.28 19.53 7.80
N ALA A 196 22.10 19.84 7.23
CA ALA A 196 21.16 20.79 7.82
C ALA A 196 20.34 20.20 8.99
N PHE A 197 19.91 18.94 8.89
CA PHE A 197 18.97 18.33 9.84
C PHE A 197 19.60 17.31 10.78
N LYS A 198 20.79 16.78 10.47
CA LYS A 198 21.56 15.82 11.28
C LYS A 198 20.72 14.67 11.85
N PRO A 199 19.97 13.92 11.02
CA PRO A 199 19.19 12.78 11.48
C PRO A 199 20.11 11.75 12.13
N LYS A 200 19.59 10.98 13.12
CA LYS A 200 20.40 10.05 13.93
C LYS A 200 20.31 8.60 13.47
N GLU A 201 19.12 8.13 13.20
CA GLU A 201 18.87 6.73 12.86
C GLU A 201 18.16 6.59 11.52
N TYR A 202 16.95 7.16 11.40
CA TYR A 202 16.18 7.12 10.18
C TYR A 202 16.63 8.21 9.21
N LEU A 203 16.60 7.94 7.91
CA LEU A 203 16.96 8.96 6.92
C LEU A 203 16.06 10.19 7.06
N PHE A 204 14.77 9.99 7.32
CA PHE A 204 13.83 11.07 7.60
C PHE A 204 13.23 10.88 9.00
N GLU A 205 13.51 11.82 9.87
CA GLU A 205 13.05 11.83 11.26
C GLU A 205 12.03 12.93 11.53
N GLY A 206 11.11 12.66 12.49
CA GLY A 206 10.18 13.64 13.01
C GLY A 206 10.91 14.73 13.85
N GLU A 207 10.20 15.78 14.22
CA GLU A 207 10.76 16.88 15.04
C GLU A 207 11.30 16.40 16.40
N LYS A 208 10.65 15.40 16.99
CA LYS A 208 11.04 14.79 18.27
C LYS A 208 11.99 13.59 18.11
N GLY A 209 12.54 13.40 16.91
CA GLY A 209 13.29 12.20 16.55
C GLY A 209 12.38 11.03 16.15
N GLY A 210 12.99 9.87 15.81
CA GLY A 210 12.29 8.68 15.39
C GLY A 210 11.68 8.78 13.99
N LYS A 211 10.84 7.81 13.63
CA LYS A 211 10.27 7.71 12.27
C LYS A 211 9.40 8.91 11.93
N TYR A 212 9.52 9.36 10.69
CA TYR A 212 8.59 10.34 10.14
C TYR A 212 7.17 9.76 10.00
N SER A 213 6.12 10.59 10.07
CA SER A 213 4.76 10.08 10.01
C SER A 213 4.25 9.91 8.57
N GLU A 214 3.44 8.87 8.32
CA GLU A 214 2.79 8.65 7.02
C GLU A 214 1.94 9.86 6.61
N ARG A 215 1.17 10.40 7.56
CA ARG A 215 0.32 11.57 7.36
C ARG A 215 1.12 12.80 6.94
N SER A 216 2.29 13.00 7.55
CA SER A 216 3.16 14.12 7.19
C SER A 216 3.67 14.00 5.76
N VAL A 217 4.10 12.81 5.31
CA VAL A 217 4.54 12.60 3.91
C VAL A 217 3.38 12.86 2.92
N GLN A 218 2.18 12.38 3.24
CA GLN A 218 1.00 12.62 2.41
C GLN A 218 0.66 14.13 2.31
N LEU A 219 0.77 14.85 3.44
CA LEU A 219 0.55 16.31 3.46
C LEU A 219 1.63 17.08 2.68
N ILE A 220 2.90 16.63 2.75
CA ILE A 220 3.99 17.20 1.95
C ILE A 220 3.66 17.12 0.47
N LEU A 221 3.29 15.93 -0.01
CA LEU A 221 2.94 15.75 -1.41
C LEU A 221 1.73 16.60 -1.79
N LYS A 222 0.65 16.59 -0.98
CA LYS A 222 -0.54 17.41 -1.25
C LYS A 222 -0.20 18.90 -1.38
N LYS A 223 0.62 19.43 -0.45
CA LYS A 223 1.06 20.83 -0.52
C LYS A 223 1.95 21.09 -1.74
N ALA A 224 2.80 20.16 -2.12
CA ALA A 224 3.67 20.29 -3.28
C ALA A 224 2.87 20.30 -4.59
N LEU A 225 1.84 19.44 -4.73
CA LEU A 225 0.91 19.44 -5.87
C LEU A 225 0.20 20.78 -6.04
N ILE A 226 -0.32 21.34 -4.95
CA ILE A 226 -1.00 22.66 -4.97
C ILE A 226 -0.02 23.75 -5.42
N LYS A 227 1.19 23.80 -4.83
CA LYS A 227 2.20 24.82 -5.17
C LYS A 227 2.70 24.70 -6.61
N ALA A 228 2.77 23.50 -7.14
CA ALA A 228 3.18 23.23 -8.51
C ALA A 228 2.03 23.41 -9.52
N ASN A 229 0.82 23.77 -9.07
CA ASN A 229 -0.39 23.85 -9.89
C ASN A 229 -0.67 22.57 -10.69
N VAL A 230 -0.38 21.41 -10.10
CA VAL A 230 -0.63 20.10 -10.70
C VAL A 230 -2.07 19.69 -10.41
N GLN A 231 -2.88 19.59 -11.48
CA GLN A 231 -4.31 19.27 -11.37
C GLN A 231 -4.58 17.78 -11.11
N SER A 232 -3.63 16.92 -11.41
CA SER A 232 -3.79 15.48 -11.19
C SER A 232 -3.80 15.16 -9.69
N GLU A 233 -4.89 14.50 -9.25
CA GLU A 233 -4.93 13.93 -7.92
C GLU A 233 -3.86 12.86 -7.80
N GLY A 234 -3.02 12.96 -6.79
CA GLY A 234 -1.94 12.02 -6.57
C GLY A 234 -1.73 11.67 -5.11
N SER A 235 -1.22 10.49 -4.89
CA SER A 235 -0.76 9.97 -3.60
C SER A 235 0.73 9.63 -3.66
N VAL A 236 1.31 9.25 -2.53
CA VAL A 236 2.71 8.76 -2.50
C VAL A 236 2.89 7.56 -3.45
N HIS A 237 1.87 6.71 -3.59
CA HIS A 237 1.88 5.63 -4.57
C HIS A 237 1.92 6.14 -6.02
N THR A 238 1.32 7.30 -6.32
CA THR A 238 1.40 7.91 -7.64
C THR A 238 2.84 8.25 -8.01
N GLY A 239 3.66 8.73 -7.07
CA GLY A 239 5.10 8.96 -7.30
C GLY A 239 5.84 7.67 -7.68
N ARG A 240 5.53 6.56 -7.01
CA ARG A 240 6.07 5.23 -7.35
C ARG A 240 5.54 4.73 -8.71
N HIS A 241 4.28 4.98 -9.03
CA HIS A 241 3.72 4.65 -10.36
C HIS A 241 4.43 5.46 -11.46
N SER A 242 4.70 6.74 -11.22
CA SER A 242 5.46 7.59 -12.15
C SER A 242 6.87 7.05 -12.40
N TYR A 243 7.58 6.64 -11.35
CA TYR A 243 8.88 5.99 -11.47
C TYR A 243 8.82 4.78 -12.40
N ALA A 244 7.88 3.84 -12.13
CA ALA A 244 7.73 2.63 -12.92
C ALA A 244 7.38 2.93 -14.38
N THR A 245 6.41 3.81 -14.61
CA THR A 245 5.97 4.23 -15.94
C THR A 245 7.11 4.87 -16.73
N HIS A 246 7.86 5.79 -16.11
CA HIS A 246 8.96 6.49 -16.79
C HIS A 246 10.14 5.57 -17.11
N LEU A 247 10.42 4.55 -16.28
CA LEU A 247 11.43 3.55 -16.63
C LEU A 247 11.02 2.73 -17.85
N ILE A 248 9.76 2.26 -17.90
CA ILE A 248 9.25 1.49 -19.04
C ILE A 248 9.22 2.36 -20.31
N GLN A 249 8.78 3.62 -20.20
CA GLN A 249 8.82 4.58 -21.33
C GLN A 249 10.25 4.89 -21.82
N SER A 250 11.24 4.70 -20.95
CA SER A 250 12.66 4.84 -21.30
C SER A 250 13.27 3.54 -21.85
N GLY A 251 12.45 2.51 -22.13
CA GLY A 251 12.91 1.25 -22.72
C GLY A 251 13.48 0.24 -21.72
N ILE A 252 13.37 0.49 -20.42
CA ILE A 252 13.84 -0.47 -19.40
C ILE A 252 12.93 -1.70 -19.38
N ASP A 253 13.55 -2.89 -19.45
CA ASP A 253 12.81 -4.17 -19.42
C ASP A 253 11.94 -4.29 -18.18
N ILE A 254 10.70 -4.72 -18.39
CA ILE A 254 9.69 -4.86 -17.33
C ILE A 254 10.13 -5.79 -16.19
N ARG A 255 11.00 -6.78 -16.47
CA ARG A 255 11.57 -7.68 -15.46
C ARG A 255 12.48 -6.92 -14.52
N ILE A 256 13.31 -6.02 -15.04
CA ILE A 256 14.17 -5.14 -14.24
C ILE A 256 13.30 -4.19 -13.40
N VAL A 257 12.28 -3.58 -14.01
CA VAL A 257 11.34 -2.70 -13.27
C VAL A 257 10.62 -3.46 -12.15
N LYS A 258 10.22 -4.71 -12.39
CA LYS A 258 9.64 -5.59 -11.37
C LYS A 258 10.58 -5.77 -10.17
N GLU A 259 11.86 -6.04 -10.42
CA GLU A 259 12.89 -6.22 -9.38
C GLU A 259 13.14 -4.93 -8.61
N LEU A 260 13.33 -3.80 -9.30
CA LEU A 260 13.51 -2.48 -8.69
C LEU A 260 12.33 -2.09 -7.80
N LEU A 261 11.12 -2.46 -8.19
CA LEU A 261 9.91 -2.23 -7.39
C LEU A 261 9.73 -3.26 -6.26
N GLY A 262 10.39 -4.41 -6.30
CA GLY A 262 10.17 -5.52 -5.37
C GLY A 262 8.75 -6.07 -5.49
N HIS A 263 8.28 -6.33 -6.72
CA HIS A 263 7.02 -7.00 -6.98
C HIS A 263 7.26 -8.51 -7.07
N GLU A 264 6.53 -9.30 -6.29
CA GLU A 264 6.59 -10.76 -6.36
C GLU A 264 6.08 -11.28 -7.71
N ASN A 265 4.96 -10.72 -8.18
CA ASN A 265 4.31 -11.16 -9.41
C ASN A 265 4.47 -10.10 -10.51
N ILE A 266 4.92 -10.54 -11.68
CA ILE A 266 5.07 -9.70 -12.87
C ILE A 266 3.76 -9.02 -13.28
N LYS A 267 2.59 -9.66 -13.05
CA LYS A 267 1.26 -9.08 -13.32
C LYS A 267 1.06 -7.73 -12.62
N THR A 268 1.68 -7.53 -11.45
CA THR A 268 1.62 -6.25 -10.73
C THR A 268 2.39 -5.15 -11.48
N THR A 269 3.40 -5.49 -12.25
CA THR A 269 4.19 -4.55 -13.05
C THR A 269 3.58 -4.34 -14.44
N MET A 270 2.90 -5.35 -14.98
CA MET A 270 2.23 -5.27 -16.29
C MET A 270 1.17 -4.16 -16.37
N ILE A 271 0.64 -3.70 -15.25
CA ILE A 271 -0.32 -2.57 -15.24
C ILE A 271 0.27 -1.28 -15.83
N TYR A 272 1.60 -1.16 -15.84
CA TYR A 272 2.28 0.01 -16.39
C TYR A 272 2.52 -0.09 -17.90
N THR A 273 2.46 -1.28 -18.50
CA THR A 273 2.65 -1.44 -19.95
C THR A 273 1.49 -0.90 -20.76
N HIS A 274 0.28 -0.91 -20.20
CA HIS A 274 -0.89 -0.32 -20.87
C HIS A 274 -0.80 1.20 -21.06
N ILE A 275 0.08 1.87 -20.30
CA ILE A 275 0.29 3.32 -20.38
C ILE A 275 1.23 3.65 -21.56
N THR A 276 2.04 2.68 -21.98
CA THR A 276 3.00 2.82 -23.09
C THR A 276 2.41 2.39 -24.43
N ASP A 277 1.12 1.98 -24.50
CA ASP A 277 0.47 1.60 -25.75
C ASP A 277 0.41 2.73 -26.81
N ILE A 278 0.62 3.98 -26.38
CA ILE A 278 0.80 5.13 -27.28
C ILE A 278 2.06 4.98 -28.14
N ASP A 279 3.07 4.27 -27.65
CA ASP A 279 4.32 4.02 -28.38
C ASP A 279 4.22 2.81 -29.34
N LYS A 280 3.18 2.00 -29.27
CA LYS A 280 2.97 0.86 -30.21
C LYS A 280 2.85 1.33 -31.66
N GLN A 281 2.32 2.53 -31.90
CA GLN A 281 2.26 3.12 -33.24
C GLN A 281 3.64 3.48 -33.82
N LYS A 282 4.66 3.57 -32.96
CA LYS A 282 6.05 3.88 -33.33
C LYS A 282 6.95 2.64 -33.34
N THR A 283 6.40 1.46 -33.11
CA THR A 283 7.19 0.23 -33.15
C THR A 283 7.55 -0.06 -34.61
N PRO A 284 8.84 -0.03 -34.98
CA PRO A 284 9.24 -0.33 -36.36
C PRO A 284 8.89 -1.77 -36.73
N SER A 285 8.56 -1.98 -37.98
CA SER A 285 8.33 -3.32 -38.51
C SER A 285 9.64 -4.11 -38.55
N PRO A 286 9.63 -5.42 -38.30
CA PRO A 286 10.80 -6.24 -38.58
C PRO A 286 11.34 -6.05 -40.02
N LEU A 287 10.48 -5.68 -40.97
CA LEU A 287 10.82 -5.38 -42.33
C LEU A 287 11.73 -4.13 -42.44
N ASP A 288 11.62 -3.19 -41.51
CA ASP A 288 12.43 -1.95 -41.49
C ASP A 288 13.90 -2.22 -41.12
N PHE A 289 14.23 -3.44 -40.70
CA PHE A 289 15.56 -3.89 -40.32
C PHE A 289 16.20 -4.86 -41.37
N LEU A 290 15.48 -5.21 -42.46
CA LEU A 290 15.97 -6.02 -43.55
C LEU A 290 16.58 -5.15 -44.64
#